data_b7d984e9295fb866124d7250029e1415
#
_entry.id   b7d984e9295fb866124d7250029e1415
#
_cell.length_a   1.000
_cell.length_b   1.000
_cell.length_c   1.000
_cell.angle_alpha   90.00
_cell.angle_beta   90.00
_cell.angle_gamma   90.00
#
_symmetry.space_group_name_H-M   'P 1'
#
loop_
_entity.id
_entity.type
_entity.pdbx_description
1 polymer ?
#
loop_
_entity_poly.entity_id
_entity_poly.type
_entity_poly.pdbx_seq_one_letter_code
_entity_poly.pdbx_strand_id
1 'polypeptide(L)'
;MVTNLNETFAAVQAASRELAILDDTIINQILNAVADAAIAETPFILAENEKDLARMDKNDPKYDRLKLTEERLKDIATDTRNVATLPSPLGRVLKETIRPNGMKLTKISVPFGAIGIIYEARPNVSFDVFSLCLKSGNACVLKGGSDADYSNRAIICVIHEVLKEFNINPHIVELLPADRKATTALLNAVGYIDLVIPRGSSNLINFVRNNAKIPVIETGAGICHTYFDEFGDVSKGADIIYNAKTRRVSVCNALDCTCLLYTSDAAD
;
A
#
# COMPACT_ATOMS: atom_id res chain seq x y z
N MET A 1 -10.29 22.13 -14.71
CA MET A 1 -8.89 22.40 -15.10
C MET A 1 -8.24 21.08 -15.47
N VAL A 2 -7.63 20.96 -16.63
CA VAL A 2 -6.83 19.78 -16.99
C VAL A 2 -5.55 19.90 -16.16
N THR A 3 -5.43 19.14 -15.08
CA THR A 3 -4.21 19.12 -14.27
C THR A 3 -3.08 18.62 -15.14
N ASN A 4 -2.05 19.42 -15.29
CA ASN A 4 -0.85 19.01 -16.01
C ASN A 4 -0.11 17.97 -15.16
N LEU A 5 -0.25 16.69 -15.49
CA LEU A 5 0.31 15.58 -14.70
C LEU A 5 1.83 15.68 -14.54
N ASN A 6 2.52 16.29 -15.52
CA ASN A 6 3.97 16.50 -15.39
C ASN A 6 4.33 17.52 -14.30
N GLU A 7 3.51 18.55 -14.11
CA GLU A 7 3.70 19.50 -13.00
C GLU A 7 3.45 18.80 -11.65
N THR A 8 2.41 17.97 -11.57
CA THR A 8 2.18 17.15 -10.38
C THR A 8 3.36 16.23 -10.07
N PHE A 9 3.88 15.51 -11.06
CA PHE A 9 5.05 14.63 -10.85
C PHE A 9 6.29 15.40 -10.44
N ALA A 10 6.55 16.58 -11.03
CA ALA A 10 7.66 17.44 -10.65
C ALA A 10 7.52 17.93 -9.19
N ALA A 11 6.31 18.31 -8.77
CA ALA A 11 6.03 18.72 -7.40
C ALA A 11 6.28 17.57 -6.39
N VAL A 12 5.81 16.37 -6.70
CA VAL A 12 6.07 15.17 -5.86
C VAL A 12 7.56 14.87 -5.78
N GLN A 13 8.29 14.95 -6.89
CA GLN A 13 9.73 14.73 -6.89
C GLN A 13 10.47 15.77 -6.03
N ALA A 14 10.06 17.04 -6.09
CA ALA A 14 10.64 18.08 -5.24
C ALA A 14 10.34 17.80 -3.76
N ALA A 15 9.08 17.47 -3.42
CA ALA A 15 8.64 17.15 -2.08
C ALA A 15 9.34 15.90 -1.50
N SER A 16 9.69 14.92 -2.33
CA SER A 16 10.41 13.72 -1.87
C SER A 16 11.80 14.04 -1.32
N ARG A 17 12.44 15.08 -1.85
CA ARG A 17 13.77 15.53 -1.35
C ARG A 17 13.66 16.22 0.00
N GLU A 18 12.59 16.98 0.23
CA GLU A 18 12.29 17.61 1.53
C GLU A 18 11.99 16.53 2.57
N LEU A 19 11.22 15.50 2.19
CA LEU A 19 10.86 14.38 3.07
C LEU A 19 12.09 13.55 3.47
N ALA A 20 13.06 13.35 2.58
CA ALA A 20 14.24 12.52 2.81
C ALA A 20 15.13 13.00 3.97
N ILE A 21 15.01 14.27 4.38
CA ILE A 21 15.77 14.87 5.49
C ILE A 21 14.92 15.09 6.75
N LEU A 22 13.66 14.66 6.74
CA LEU A 22 12.77 14.84 7.87
C LEU A 22 13.14 13.89 9.02
N ASP A 23 13.09 14.42 10.25
CA ASP A 23 13.38 13.63 11.45
C ASP A 23 12.31 12.54 11.70
N ASP A 24 12.74 11.35 12.12
CA ASP A 24 11.84 10.22 12.39
C ASP A 24 10.81 10.54 13.49
N THR A 25 11.15 11.41 14.43
CA THR A 25 10.22 11.86 15.49
C THR A 25 9.05 12.63 14.88
N ILE A 26 9.31 13.51 13.93
CA ILE A 26 8.26 14.29 13.22
C ILE A 26 7.43 13.36 12.36
N ILE A 27 8.06 12.41 11.64
CA ILE A 27 7.36 11.38 10.86
C ILE A 27 6.37 10.61 11.75
N ASN A 28 6.82 10.18 12.94
CA ASN A 28 5.96 9.44 13.87
C ASN A 28 4.82 10.29 14.43
N GLN A 29 5.07 11.59 14.69
CA GLN A 29 4.00 12.51 15.10
C GLN A 29 2.95 12.70 14.02
N ILE A 30 3.36 12.85 12.75
CA ILE A 30 2.45 12.95 11.60
C ILE A 30 1.63 11.67 11.46
N LEU A 31 2.23 10.49 11.55
CA LEU A 31 1.52 9.20 11.47
C LEU A 31 0.45 9.07 12.56
N ASN A 32 0.78 9.45 13.80
CA ASN A 32 -0.19 9.44 14.89
C ASN A 32 -1.32 10.45 14.67
N ALA A 33 -1.01 11.66 14.21
CA ALA A 33 -2.01 12.67 13.89
C ALA A 33 -2.93 12.23 12.74
N VAL A 34 -2.40 11.55 11.71
CA VAL A 34 -3.20 10.97 10.62
C VAL A 34 -4.13 9.88 11.15
N ALA A 35 -3.65 9.04 12.07
CA ALA A 35 -4.49 8.03 12.73
C ALA A 35 -5.63 8.67 13.54
N ASP A 36 -5.35 9.74 14.27
CA ASP A 36 -6.36 10.49 15.03
C ASP A 36 -7.35 11.18 14.11
N ALA A 37 -6.89 11.81 13.04
CA ALA A 37 -7.72 12.45 12.03
C ALA A 37 -8.63 11.44 11.29
N ALA A 38 -8.12 10.24 10.97
CA ALA A 38 -8.94 9.18 10.35
C ALA A 38 -10.13 8.77 11.22
N ILE A 39 -9.96 8.79 12.55
CA ILE A 39 -11.05 8.52 13.51
C ILE A 39 -11.99 9.73 13.61
N ALA A 40 -11.45 10.94 13.74
CA ALA A 40 -12.23 12.16 13.88
C ALA A 40 -13.10 12.41 12.64
N GLU A 41 -12.56 12.19 11.45
CA GLU A 41 -13.21 12.41 10.15
C GLU A 41 -13.97 11.17 9.63
N THR A 42 -14.20 10.17 10.50
CA THR A 42 -14.98 8.97 10.15
C THR A 42 -16.32 9.30 9.48
N PRO A 43 -17.15 10.24 9.97
CA PRO A 43 -18.43 10.55 9.32
C PRO A 43 -18.26 11.08 7.89
N PHE A 44 -17.25 11.92 7.64
CA PHE A 44 -16.94 12.44 6.31
C PHE A 44 -16.48 11.34 5.37
N ILE A 45 -15.53 10.49 5.81
CA ILE A 45 -14.98 9.39 5.00
C ILE A 45 -16.10 8.40 4.65
N LEU A 46 -16.96 8.05 5.59
CA LEU A 46 -18.06 7.11 5.35
C LEU A 46 -19.13 7.70 4.41
N ALA A 47 -19.43 8.99 4.50
CA ALA A 47 -20.38 9.66 3.59
C ALA A 47 -19.85 9.65 2.13
N GLU A 48 -18.54 9.83 1.92
CA GLU A 48 -17.93 9.73 0.60
C GLU A 48 -17.84 8.26 0.12
N ASN A 49 -17.58 7.31 1.02
CA ASN A 49 -17.60 5.88 0.71
C ASN A 49 -18.98 5.39 0.27
N GLU A 50 -20.05 5.92 0.86
CA GLU A 50 -21.42 5.60 0.44
C GLU A 50 -21.70 5.99 -1.01
N LYS A 51 -21.12 7.10 -1.51
CA LYS A 51 -21.23 7.49 -2.93
C LYS A 51 -20.56 6.47 -3.85
N ASP A 52 -19.44 5.88 -3.44
CA ASP A 52 -18.79 4.80 -4.18
C ASP A 52 -19.63 3.52 -4.15
N LEU A 53 -20.12 3.12 -2.98
CA LEU A 53 -20.97 1.94 -2.79
C LEU A 53 -22.29 2.02 -3.57
N ALA A 54 -22.87 3.20 -3.70
CA ALA A 54 -24.12 3.42 -4.46
C ALA A 54 -23.96 3.14 -5.97
N ARG A 55 -22.71 3.16 -6.48
CA ARG A 55 -22.39 2.89 -7.89
C ARG A 55 -22.04 1.44 -8.19
N MET A 56 -21.95 0.59 -7.16
CA MET A 56 -21.52 -0.80 -7.27
C MET A 56 -22.67 -1.75 -6.95
N ASP A 57 -22.78 -2.85 -7.70
CA ASP A 57 -23.72 -3.92 -7.36
C ASP A 57 -23.32 -4.56 -6.02
N LYS A 58 -24.29 -4.71 -5.11
CA LYS A 58 -24.09 -5.33 -3.81
C LYS A 58 -23.65 -6.79 -3.89
N ASN A 59 -23.94 -7.47 -5.00
CA ASN A 59 -23.54 -8.84 -5.27
C ASN A 59 -22.14 -8.94 -5.90
N ASP A 60 -21.50 -7.81 -6.26
CA ASP A 60 -20.13 -7.82 -6.78
C ASP A 60 -19.17 -8.27 -5.65
N PRO A 61 -18.31 -9.26 -5.86
CA PRO A 61 -17.30 -9.69 -4.88
C PRO A 61 -16.37 -8.57 -4.39
N LYS A 62 -16.28 -7.47 -5.15
CA LYS A 62 -15.50 -6.28 -4.77
C LYS A 62 -16.22 -5.38 -3.77
N TYR A 63 -17.55 -5.52 -3.61
CA TYR A 63 -18.35 -4.66 -2.75
C TYR A 63 -17.85 -4.66 -1.30
N ASP A 64 -17.58 -5.85 -0.73
CA ASP A 64 -17.01 -5.96 0.61
C ASP A 64 -15.62 -5.33 0.75
N ARG A 65 -14.82 -5.35 -0.33
CA ARG A 65 -13.49 -4.74 -0.32
C ARG A 65 -13.55 -3.21 -0.39
N LEU A 66 -14.58 -2.67 -1.04
CA LEU A 66 -14.82 -1.24 -1.18
C LEU A 66 -15.41 -0.63 0.09
N LYS A 67 -16.23 -1.40 0.81
CA LYS A 67 -16.97 -0.93 1.96
C LYS A 67 -16.05 -0.57 3.12
N LEU A 68 -16.12 0.67 3.59
CA LEU A 68 -15.56 1.12 4.87
C LEU A 68 -16.63 1.05 5.97
N THR A 69 -16.20 0.86 7.19
CA THR A 69 -17.02 0.92 8.40
C THR A 69 -16.23 1.64 9.48
N GLU A 70 -16.90 2.10 10.51
CA GLU A 70 -16.24 2.72 11.67
C GLU A 70 -15.18 1.79 12.30
N GLU A 71 -15.48 0.48 12.39
CA GLU A 71 -14.54 -0.53 12.88
C GLU A 71 -13.31 -0.63 11.99
N ARG A 72 -13.50 -0.72 10.65
CA ARG A 72 -12.38 -0.76 9.69
C ARG A 72 -11.52 0.50 9.74
N LEU A 73 -12.11 1.67 9.99
CA LEU A 73 -11.34 2.92 10.15
C LEU A 73 -10.55 2.93 11.46
N LYS A 74 -11.08 2.35 12.55
CA LYS A 74 -10.34 2.14 13.81
C LYS A 74 -9.15 1.17 13.62
N ASP A 75 -9.36 0.10 12.84
CA ASP A 75 -8.28 -0.83 12.50
C ASP A 75 -7.18 -0.13 11.68
N ILE A 76 -7.55 0.63 10.67
CA ILE A 76 -6.61 1.44 9.85
C ILE A 76 -5.81 2.42 10.73
N ALA A 77 -6.48 3.12 11.64
CA ALA A 77 -5.82 4.02 12.57
C ALA A 77 -4.83 3.27 13.48
N THR A 78 -5.20 2.08 13.94
CA THR A 78 -4.32 1.22 14.73
C THR A 78 -3.10 0.78 13.93
N ASP A 79 -3.30 0.35 12.68
CA ASP A 79 -2.21 -0.05 11.79
C ASP A 79 -1.28 1.13 11.46
N THR A 80 -1.82 2.32 11.26
CA THR A 80 -1.03 3.55 11.07
C THR A 80 -0.16 3.86 12.29
N ARG A 81 -0.70 3.71 13.52
CA ARG A 81 0.07 3.85 14.76
C ARG A 81 1.13 2.76 14.89
N ASN A 82 0.83 1.52 14.50
CA ASN A 82 1.81 0.44 14.48
C ASN A 82 3.00 0.78 13.57
N VAL A 83 2.74 1.36 12.39
CA VAL A 83 3.82 1.83 11.50
C VAL A 83 4.67 2.90 12.17
N ALA A 84 4.07 3.82 12.95
CA ALA A 84 4.82 4.84 13.69
C ALA A 84 5.78 4.23 14.71
N THR A 85 5.47 3.05 15.29
CA THR A 85 6.36 2.38 16.26
C THR A 85 7.53 1.63 15.63
N LEU A 86 7.49 1.39 14.31
CA LEU A 86 8.58 0.69 13.63
C LEU A 86 9.86 1.53 13.65
N PRO A 87 11.03 0.89 13.78
CA PRO A 87 12.29 1.60 13.64
C PRO A 87 12.45 2.14 12.22
N SER A 88 12.96 3.38 12.09
CA SER A 88 13.22 3.96 10.78
C SER A 88 14.11 3.05 9.92
N PRO A 89 13.75 2.80 8.66
CA PRO A 89 14.61 2.06 7.75
C PRO A 89 15.74 2.91 7.18
N LEU A 90 15.71 4.24 7.39
CA LEU A 90 16.66 5.19 6.81
C LEU A 90 17.95 5.27 7.61
N GLY A 91 19.07 5.52 6.92
CA GLY A 91 20.37 5.72 7.51
C GLY A 91 20.98 4.48 8.17
N ARG A 92 20.37 3.30 8.03
CA ARG A 92 20.92 2.06 8.60
C ARG A 92 22.23 1.70 7.90
N VAL A 93 23.26 1.45 8.69
CA VAL A 93 24.52 0.93 8.18
C VAL A 93 24.33 -0.54 7.78
N LEU A 94 24.38 -0.80 6.49
CA LEU A 94 24.21 -2.14 5.91
C LEU A 94 25.56 -2.90 5.80
N LYS A 95 26.66 -2.15 5.61
CA LYS A 95 28.01 -2.69 5.52
C LYS A 95 29.04 -1.60 5.75
N GLU A 96 30.13 -1.94 6.46
CA GLU A 96 31.33 -1.13 6.54
C GLU A 96 32.53 -1.94 6.02
N THR A 97 33.44 -1.29 5.33
CA THR A 97 34.66 -1.90 4.82
C THR A 97 35.80 -0.89 4.87
N ILE A 98 36.91 -1.26 5.48
CA ILE A 98 38.16 -0.47 5.44
C ILE A 98 39.01 -1.02 4.30
N ARG A 99 39.42 -0.16 3.39
CA ARG A 99 40.26 -0.51 2.28
C ARG A 99 41.73 -0.53 2.73
N PRO A 100 42.69 -1.19 1.98
CA PRO A 100 44.09 -1.22 2.37
C PRO A 100 44.76 0.14 2.51
N ASN A 101 44.26 1.16 1.84
CA ASN A 101 44.70 2.56 1.96
C ASN A 101 44.08 3.34 3.16
N GLY A 102 43.35 2.66 4.05
CA GLY A 102 42.69 3.27 5.21
C GLY A 102 41.34 3.91 4.93
N MET A 103 40.86 3.95 3.67
CA MET A 103 39.56 4.54 3.34
C MET A 103 38.41 3.70 3.90
N LYS A 104 37.54 4.32 4.70
CA LYS A 104 36.31 3.73 5.24
C LYS A 104 35.15 3.88 4.23
N LEU A 105 34.60 2.77 3.79
CA LEU A 105 33.40 2.71 2.94
C LEU A 105 32.23 2.25 3.80
N THR A 106 31.17 3.07 3.88
CA THR A 106 29.94 2.74 4.60
C THR A 106 28.78 2.70 3.61
N LYS A 107 28.09 1.55 3.53
CA LYS A 107 26.83 1.38 2.80
C LYS A 107 25.66 1.66 3.74
N ILE A 108 24.85 2.65 3.42
CA ILE A 108 23.67 3.02 4.18
C ILE A 108 22.39 2.84 3.36
N SER A 109 21.25 2.64 4.03
CA SER A 109 19.93 2.67 3.41
C SER A 109 19.46 4.11 3.18
N VAL A 110 18.82 4.36 2.04
CA VAL A 110 18.24 5.64 1.65
C VAL A 110 16.85 5.41 1.06
N PRO A 111 15.94 6.42 1.02
CA PRO A 111 14.66 6.29 0.34
C PRO A 111 14.85 6.10 -1.18
N PHE A 112 13.84 5.54 -1.85
CA PHE A 112 13.79 5.49 -3.31
C PHE A 112 13.59 6.88 -3.91
N GLY A 113 12.77 7.71 -3.27
CA GLY A 113 12.35 9.02 -3.73
C GLY A 113 10.84 9.12 -3.92
N ALA A 114 10.37 9.25 -5.16
CA ALA A 114 8.96 9.30 -5.50
C ALA A 114 8.46 7.93 -5.99
N ILE A 115 7.46 7.35 -5.32
CA ILE A 115 6.91 6.02 -5.63
C ILE A 115 5.49 6.16 -6.20
N GLY A 116 5.26 5.61 -7.39
CA GLY A 116 3.93 5.46 -7.96
C GLY A 116 3.25 4.18 -7.48
N ILE A 117 2.01 4.26 -6.99
CA ILE A 117 1.25 3.10 -6.54
C ILE A 117 -0.06 3.02 -7.31
N ILE A 118 -0.24 1.94 -8.05
CA ILE A 118 -1.45 1.69 -8.84
C ILE A 118 -2.23 0.56 -8.15
N TYR A 119 -3.48 0.85 -7.72
CA TYR A 119 -4.28 -0.11 -6.95
C TYR A 119 -5.75 -0.11 -7.37
N GLU A 120 -6.40 -1.25 -7.15
CA GLU A 120 -7.82 -1.46 -7.40
C GLU A 120 -8.66 -1.18 -6.15
N ALA A 121 -10.00 -1.24 -6.26
CA ALA A 121 -11.07 -0.97 -5.30
C ALA A 121 -10.79 -1.35 -3.82
N ARG A 122 -9.91 -0.62 -3.15
CA ARG A 122 -9.57 -0.77 -1.73
C ARG A 122 -9.18 0.57 -1.13
N PRO A 123 -10.13 1.35 -0.59
CA PRO A 123 -9.84 2.68 -0.05
C PRO A 123 -8.79 2.69 1.07
N ASN A 124 -8.75 1.64 1.92
CA ASN A 124 -7.77 1.51 2.98
C ASN A 124 -6.31 1.57 2.48
N VAL A 125 -6.05 1.13 1.24
CA VAL A 125 -4.70 1.15 0.65
C VAL A 125 -4.12 2.56 0.63
N SER A 126 -4.95 3.61 0.51
CA SER A 126 -4.47 4.99 0.53
C SER A 126 -3.78 5.35 1.86
N PHE A 127 -4.36 4.96 3.00
CA PHE A 127 -3.73 5.14 4.31
C PHE A 127 -2.50 4.25 4.48
N ASP A 128 -2.63 2.95 4.14
CA ASP A 128 -1.55 1.97 4.31
C ASP A 128 -0.30 2.40 3.54
N VAL A 129 -0.49 2.76 2.27
CA VAL A 129 0.61 3.18 1.40
C VAL A 129 1.23 4.49 1.86
N PHE A 130 0.39 5.49 2.20
CA PHE A 130 0.90 6.75 2.73
C PHE A 130 1.76 6.52 3.96
N SER A 131 1.28 5.73 4.92
CA SER A 131 1.99 5.46 6.17
C SER A 131 3.35 4.81 5.94
N LEU A 132 3.40 3.80 5.07
CA LEU A 132 4.64 3.09 4.75
C LEU A 132 5.61 3.96 3.94
N CYS A 133 5.11 4.74 2.99
CA CYS A 133 5.93 5.67 2.21
C CYS A 133 6.50 6.76 3.11
N LEU A 134 5.68 7.41 3.93
CA LEU A 134 6.12 8.43 4.88
C LEU A 134 7.18 7.89 5.83
N LYS A 135 6.94 6.70 6.45
CA LYS A 135 7.88 6.08 7.38
C LYS A 135 9.22 5.72 6.74
N SER A 136 9.21 5.42 5.47
CA SER A 136 10.42 5.08 4.69
C SER A 136 11.01 6.27 3.90
N GLY A 137 10.55 7.50 4.17
CA GLY A 137 11.09 8.73 3.58
C GLY A 137 10.77 8.90 2.09
N ASN A 138 9.73 8.22 1.59
CA ASN A 138 9.34 8.29 0.19
C ASN A 138 8.07 9.12 0.00
N ALA A 139 8.06 10.01 -0.97
CA ALA A 139 6.81 10.59 -1.46
C ALA A 139 6.06 9.58 -2.33
N CYS A 140 4.73 9.68 -2.43
CA CYS A 140 3.93 8.75 -3.19
C CYS A 140 2.92 9.42 -4.12
N VAL A 141 2.77 8.84 -5.30
CA VAL A 141 1.72 9.16 -6.27
C VAL A 141 0.75 7.99 -6.32
N LEU A 142 -0.46 8.22 -5.87
CA LEU A 142 -1.52 7.22 -5.77
C LEU A 142 -2.39 7.25 -7.02
N LYS A 143 -2.63 6.09 -7.61
CA LYS A 143 -3.55 5.90 -8.74
C LYS A 143 -4.54 4.81 -8.38
N GLY A 144 -5.63 5.21 -7.72
CA GLY A 144 -6.76 4.33 -7.38
C GLY A 144 -7.62 3.95 -8.57
N GLY A 145 -8.45 2.93 -8.40
CA GLY A 145 -9.51 2.59 -9.33
C GLY A 145 -10.69 3.57 -9.26
N SER A 146 -11.49 3.65 -10.33
CA SER A 146 -12.70 4.48 -10.39
C SER A 146 -13.78 4.07 -9.39
N ASP A 147 -13.73 2.83 -8.94
CA ASP A 147 -14.71 2.27 -8.01
C ASP A 147 -14.62 2.90 -6.61
N ALA A 148 -13.46 3.46 -6.24
CA ALA A 148 -13.17 4.05 -4.92
C ALA A 148 -12.77 5.53 -5.00
N ASP A 149 -13.18 6.26 -6.04
CA ASP A 149 -12.69 7.63 -6.31
C ASP A 149 -13.08 8.62 -5.22
N TYR A 150 -14.33 8.58 -4.74
CA TYR A 150 -14.80 9.47 -3.67
C TYR A 150 -14.09 9.17 -2.34
N SER A 151 -14.00 7.90 -1.98
CA SER A 151 -13.32 7.47 -0.75
C SER A 151 -11.85 7.85 -0.75
N ASN A 152 -11.14 7.61 -1.87
CA ASN A 152 -9.73 7.96 -1.98
C ASN A 152 -9.50 9.46 -1.86
N ARG A 153 -10.34 10.29 -2.48
CA ARG A 153 -10.28 11.75 -2.36
C ARG A 153 -10.51 12.22 -0.93
N ALA A 154 -11.50 11.65 -0.24
CA ALA A 154 -11.76 11.98 1.16
C ALA A 154 -10.55 11.66 2.04
N ILE A 155 -9.96 10.48 1.87
CA ILE A 155 -8.77 10.05 2.62
C ILE A 155 -7.60 11.00 2.38
N ILE A 156 -7.31 11.33 1.11
CA ILE A 156 -6.21 12.25 0.79
C ILE A 156 -6.47 13.65 1.31
N CYS A 157 -7.73 14.12 1.31
CA CYS A 157 -8.10 15.38 1.93
C CYS A 157 -7.75 15.40 3.42
N VAL A 158 -8.11 14.35 4.16
CA VAL A 158 -7.78 14.22 5.59
C VAL A 158 -6.27 14.21 5.82
N ILE A 159 -5.51 13.47 5.01
CA ILE A 159 -4.05 13.44 5.10
C ILE A 159 -3.45 14.83 4.82
N HIS A 160 -3.92 15.52 3.80
CA HIS A 160 -3.43 16.86 3.45
C HIS A 160 -3.68 17.90 4.56
N GLU A 161 -4.84 17.85 5.24
CA GLU A 161 -5.09 18.76 6.37
C GLU A 161 -4.10 18.50 7.51
N VAL A 162 -3.81 17.24 7.84
CA VAL A 162 -2.77 16.93 8.83
C VAL A 162 -1.39 17.42 8.40
N LEU A 163 -0.99 17.17 7.14
CA LEU A 163 0.32 17.65 6.64
C LEU A 163 0.45 19.16 6.73
N LYS A 164 -0.63 19.88 6.48
CA LYS A 164 -0.69 21.34 6.59
C LYS A 164 -0.51 21.82 8.04
N GLU A 165 -1.08 21.15 9.03
CA GLU A 165 -0.88 21.46 10.44
C GLU A 165 0.58 21.32 10.86
N PHE A 166 1.30 20.36 10.27
CA PHE A 166 2.73 20.14 10.49
C PHE A 166 3.63 21.01 9.61
N ASN A 167 3.07 21.88 8.75
CA ASN A 167 3.82 22.66 7.75
C ASN A 167 4.66 21.77 6.80
N ILE A 168 4.18 20.59 6.49
CA ILE A 168 4.81 19.66 5.55
C ILE A 168 4.23 19.90 4.15
N ASN A 169 5.09 19.82 3.14
CA ASN A 169 4.71 19.94 1.74
C ASN A 169 3.65 18.88 1.39
N PRO A 170 2.41 19.26 1.03
CA PRO A 170 1.33 18.30 0.74
C PRO A 170 1.63 17.40 -0.47
N HIS A 171 2.51 17.84 -1.37
CA HIS A 171 2.91 17.05 -2.54
C HIS A 171 3.72 15.78 -2.19
N ILE A 172 4.01 15.50 -0.93
CA ILE A 172 4.54 14.19 -0.53
C ILE A 172 3.54 13.05 -0.76
N VAL A 173 2.26 13.36 -0.95
CA VAL A 173 1.23 12.42 -1.38
C VAL A 173 0.29 13.10 -2.38
N GLU A 174 0.14 12.51 -3.56
CA GLU A 174 -0.75 12.98 -4.60
C GLU A 174 -1.66 11.86 -5.11
N LEU A 175 -2.93 12.19 -5.32
CA LEU A 175 -3.91 11.28 -5.92
C LEU A 175 -4.19 11.69 -7.36
N LEU A 176 -3.87 10.80 -8.29
CA LEU A 176 -4.14 11.02 -9.71
C LEU A 176 -5.62 10.74 -10.05
N PRO A 177 -6.13 11.38 -11.13
CA PRO A 177 -7.45 11.06 -11.66
C PRO A 177 -7.60 9.54 -11.92
N ALA A 178 -8.81 9.03 -11.70
CA ALA A 178 -9.10 7.59 -11.82
C ALA A 178 -9.18 7.09 -13.28
N ASP A 179 -8.73 7.86 -14.26
CA ASP A 179 -8.79 7.53 -15.68
C ASP A 179 -7.55 6.75 -16.18
N ARG A 180 -7.65 6.19 -17.40
CA ARG A 180 -6.56 5.43 -18.02
C ARG A 180 -5.40 6.33 -18.49
N LYS A 181 -5.67 7.61 -18.80
CA LYS A 181 -4.62 8.54 -19.25
C LYS A 181 -3.66 8.82 -18.11
N ALA A 182 -4.16 9.01 -16.89
CA ALA A 182 -3.33 9.18 -15.70
C ALA A 182 -2.46 7.94 -15.43
N THR A 183 -3.00 6.72 -15.62
CA THR A 183 -2.20 5.50 -15.51
C THR A 183 -1.06 5.48 -16.52
N THR A 184 -1.36 5.77 -17.79
CA THR A 184 -0.33 5.80 -18.86
C THR A 184 0.71 6.88 -18.59
N ALA A 185 0.29 8.07 -18.12
CA ALA A 185 1.20 9.14 -17.77
C ALA A 185 2.16 8.72 -16.63
N LEU A 186 1.62 8.08 -15.56
CA LEU A 186 2.42 7.58 -14.44
C LEU A 186 3.46 6.56 -14.91
N LEU A 187 3.07 5.58 -15.74
CA LEU A 187 3.98 4.55 -16.25
C LEU A 187 5.10 5.11 -17.15
N ASN A 188 4.92 6.30 -17.71
CA ASN A 188 5.87 6.99 -18.55
C ASN A 188 6.60 8.16 -17.85
N ALA A 189 6.41 8.36 -16.54
CA ALA A 189 6.94 9.50 -15.78
C ALA A 189 8.44 9.35 -15.48
N VAL A 190 9.24 9.00 -16.49
CA VAL A 190 10.70 8.84 -16.38
C VAL A 190 11.33 10.15 -15.93
N GLY A 191 12.22 10.08 -14.94
CA GLY A 191 12.91 11.23 -14.36
C GLY A 191 12.12 11.96 -13.27
N TYR A 192 10.84 11.60 -13.05
CA TYR A 192 10.02 12.14 -11.97
C TYR A 192 9.65 11.09 -10.92
N ILE A 193 9.37 9.88 -11.37
CA ILE A 193 8.97 8.76 -10.51
C ILE A 193 10.05 7.69 -10.57
N ASP A 194 10.53 7.29 -9.39
CA ASP A 194 11.67 6.38 -9.25
C ASP A 194 11.27 4.90 -9.32
N LEU A 195 10.03 4.59 -8.91
CA LEU A 195 9.53 3.24 -8.79
C LEU A 195 8.01 3.20 -8.92
N VAL A 196 7.46 2.13 -9.53
CA VAL A 196 6.01 1.83 -9.50
C VAL A 196 5.74 0.49 -8.84
N ILE A 197 4.71 0.46 -8.00
CA ILE A 197 4.24 -0.76 -7.32
C ILE A 197 2.76 -0.98 -7.68
N PRO A 198 2.43 -1.97 -8.53
CA PRO A 198 1.05 -2.35 -8.79
C PRO A 198 0.50 -3.22 -7.64
N ARG A 199 -0.75 -2.98 -7.25
CA ARG A 199 -1.50 -3.70 -6.22
C ARG A 199 -2.89 -4.06 -6.72
N GLY A 200 -3.12 -5.28 -7.14
CA GLY A 200 -4.43 -5.69 -7.65
C GLY A 200 -4.41 -7.05 -8.33
N SER A 201 -5.26 -7.21 -9.34
CA SER A 201 -5.36 -8.43 -10.14
C SER A 201 -4.08 -8.72 -10.93
N SER A 202 -3.89 -9.98 -11.29
CA SER A 202 -2.80 -10.38 -12.18
C SER A 202 -2.81 -9.62 -13.51
N ASN A 203 -4.01 -9.26 -14.00
CA ASN A 203 -4.16 -8.47 -15.22
C ASN A 203 -3.57 -7.06 -15.07
N LEU A 204 -3.83 -6.39 -13.93
CA LEU A 204 -3.24 -5.09 -13.64
C LEU A 204 -1.72 -5.19 -13.52
N ILE A 205 -1.22 -6.18 -12.78
CA ILE A 205 0.22 -6.39 -12.58
C ILE A 205 0.92 -6.62 -13.91
N ASN A 206 0.39 -7.52 -14.76
CA ASN A 206 0.91 -7.79 -16.08
C ASN A 206 0.87 -6.55 -17.00
N PHE A 207 -0.23 -5.77 -16.93
CA PHE A 207 -0.35 -4.53 -17.69
C PHE A 207 0.76 -3.53 -17.28
N VAL A 208 0.95 -3.30 -15.98
CA VAL A 208 1.99 -2.39 -15.48
C VAL A 208 3.37 -2.86 -15.90
N ARG A 209 3.70 -4.14 -15.67
CA ARG A 209 5.00 -4.73 -16.04
C ARG A 209 5.33 -4.55 -17.53
N ASN A 210 4.34 -4.74 -18.40
CA ASN A 210 4.56 -4.69 -19.84
C ASN A 210 4.58 -3.26 -20.43
N ASN A 211 4.06 -2.26 -19.70
CA ASN A 211 3.90 -0.91 -20.21
C ASN A 211 4.70 0.16 -19.46
N ALA A 212 5.28 -0.16 -18.30
CA ALA A 212 6.07 0.80 -17.54
C ALA A 212 7.43 1.05 -18.19
N LYS A 213 7.84 2.32 -18.25
CA LYS A 213 9.19 2.76 -18.63
C LYS A 213 10.07 3.09 -17.42
N ILE A 214 9.51 2.99 -16.23
CA ILE A 214 10.18 3.18 -14.94
C ILE A 214 10.27 1.83 -14.22
N PRO A 215 11.18 1.65 -13.27
CA PRO A 215 11.30 0.41 -12.50
C PRO A 215 9.97 0.00 -11.86
N VAL A 216 9.70 -1.32 -11.85
CA VAL A 216 8.49 -1.91 -11.25
C VAL A 216 8.91 -2.93 -10.20
N ILE A 217 8.34 -2.83 -9.00
CA ILE A 217 8.35 -3.90 -8.01
C ILE A 217 6.97 -4.51 -7.98
N GLU A 218 6.86 -5.77 -8.33
CA GLU A 218 5.61 -6.51 -8.32
C GLU A 218 5.68 -7.74 -7.43
N THR A 219 4.53 -8.17 -6.93
CA THR A 219 4.39 -9.45 -6.26
C THR A 219 3.76 -10.45 -7.24
N GLY A 220 4.27 -11.67 -7.28
CA GLY A 220 3.64 -12.77 -8.00
C GLY A 220 2.28 -13.17 -7.37
N ALA A 221 1.57 -14.08 -8.01
CA ALA A 221 0.39 -14.71 -7.41
C ALA A 221 0.81 -15.47 -6.14
N GLY A 222 0.13 -15.18 -5.02
CA GLY A 222 0.26 -15.98 -3.81
C GLY A 222 -0.51 -17.29 -4.00
N ILE A 223 0.16 -18.42 -3.84
CA ILE A 223 -0.48 -19.75 -3.79
C ILE A 223 -0.22 -20.30 -2.40
N CYS A 224 -1.26 -20.34 -1.57
CA CYS A 224 -1.13 -20.79 -0.19
C CYS A 224 -1.27 -22.28 -0.10
N HIS A 225 -0.31 -22.91 0.54
CA HIS A 225 -0.27 -24.36 0.75
C HIS A 225 -0.40 -24.69 2.22
N THR A 226 -1.16 -25.74 2.53
CA THR A 226 -1.13 -26.43 3.83
C THR A 226 -0.50 -27.79 3.60
N TYR A 227 0.62 -28.07 4.27
CA TYR A 227 1.21 -29.40 4.32
C TYR A 227 0.70 -30.12 5.56
N PHE A 228 0.16 -31.32 5.37
CA PHE A 228 -0.29 -32.21 6.46
C PHE A 228 0.66 -33.41 6.57
N ASP A 229 1.36 -33.46 7.70
CA ASP A 229 2.37 -34.45 7.99
C ASP A 229 1.75 -35.71 8.62
N GLU A 230 2.45 -36.87 8.56
CA GLU A 230 2.03 -38.13 9.16
C GLU A 230 1.82 -38.06 10.70
N PHE A 231 2.52 -37.13 11.36
CA PHE A 231 2.37 -36.87 12.78
C PHE A 231 1.26 -35.88 13.11
N GLY A 232 0.56 -35.36 12.09
CA GLY A 232 -0.52 -34.41 12.25
C GLY A 232 -1.77 -35.03 12.87
N ASP A 233 -2.43 -34.28 13.77
CA ASP A 233 -3.74 -34.63 14.27
C ASP A 233 -4.80 -34.39 13.18
N VAL A 234 -5.48 -35.45 12.74
CA VAL A 234 -6.43 -35.41 11.62
C VAL A 234 -7.59 -34.43 11.87
N SER A 235 -8.14 -34.42 13.11
CA SER A 235 -9.26 -33.54 13.44
C SER A 235 -8.83 -32.04 13.37
N LYS A 236 -7.71 -31.73 14.00
CA LYS A 236 -7.16 -30.35 13.92
C LYS A 236 -6.78 -29.97 12.51
N GLY A 237 -6.21 -30.87 11.72
CA GLY A 237 -5.86 -30.65 10.34
C GLY A 237 -7.08 -30.32 9.48
N ALA A 238 -8.17 -31.07 9.65
CA ALA A 238 -9.43 -30.81 8.97
C ALA A 238 -10.00 -29.42 9.31
N ASP A 239 -10.01 -29.04 10.61
CA ASP A 239 -10.50 -27.73 11.06
C ASP A 239 -9.64 -26.58 10.52
N ILE A 240 -8.31 -26.74 10.50
CA ILE A 240 -7.38 -25.74 9.95
C ILE A 240 -7.62 -25.56 8.45
N ILE A 241 -7.71 -26.66 7.69
CA ILE A 241 -7.94 -26.64 6.24
C ILE A 241 -9.30 -26.00 5.94
N TYR A 242 -10.35 -26.41 6.65
CA TYR A 242 -11.67 -25.83 6.50
C TYR A 242 -11.67 -24.33 6.77
N ASN A 243 -11.12 -23.89 7.89
CA ASN A 243 -11.02 -22.47 8.22
C ASN A 243 -10.19 -21.70 7.17
N ALA A 244 -9.02 -22.21 6.80
CA ALA A 244 -8.13 -21.56 5.83
C ALA A 244 -8.77 -21.40 4.44
N LYS A 245 -9.66 -22.33 4.04
CA LYS A 245 -10.37 -22.27 2.76
C LYS A 245 -11.64 -21.43 2.80
N THR A 246 -12.40 -21.48 3.90
CA THR A 246 -13.77 -20.96 3.92
C THR A 246 -13.94 -19.63 4.64
N ARG A 247 -13.03 -19.26 5.56
CA ARG A 247 -13.14 -18.04 6.36
C ARG A 247 -13.29 -16.77 5.48
N ARG A 248 -12.51 -16.68 4.39
CA ARG A 248 -12.57 -15.56 3.44
C ARG A 248 -11.93 -15.98 2.11
N VAL A 249 -12.72 -16.49 1.22
CA VAL A 249 -12.25 -17.07 -0.07
C VAL A 249 -11.63 -16.10 -1.04
N SER A 250 -11.89 -14.79 -0.90
CA SER A 250 -11.46 -13.76 -1.84
C SER A 250 -10.13 -13.08 -1.48
N VAL A 251 -9.42 -13.56 -0.45
CA VAL A 251 -8.13 -12.98 -0.03
C VAL A 251 -6.95 -13.83 -0.53
N CYS A 252 -5.79 -13.17 -0.68
CA CYS A 252 -4.58 -13.79 -1.21
C CYS A 252 -3.94 -14.85 -0.30
N ASN A 253 -4.40 -14.97 0.96
CA ASN A 253 -3.95 -15.98 1.92
C ASN A 253 -5.04 -17.05 2.20
N ALA A 254 -6.08 -17.13 1.36
CA ALA A 254 -6.99 -18.28 1.37
C ALA A 254 -6.23 -19.51 0.86
N LEU A 255 -6.56 -20.67 1.39
CA LEU A 255 -5.91 -21.93 1.02
C LEU A 255 -6.21 -22.28 -0.46
N ASP A 256 -5.16 -22.51 -1.24
CA ASP A 256 -5.25 -22.95 -2.63
C ASP A 256 -4.95 -24.44 -2.79
N CYS A 257 -3.98 -24.95 -2.06
CA CYS A 257 -3.49 -26.31 -2.19
C CYS A 257 -3.29 -26.97 -0.83
N THR A 258 -3.79 -28.18 -0.67
CA THR A 258 -3.47 -29.06 0.45
C THR A 258 -2.50 -30.13 -0.04
N CYS A 259 -1.36 -30.25 0.62
CA CYS A 259 -0.37 -31.28 0.36
C CYS A 259 -0.43 -32.29 1.51
N LEU A 260 -0.84 -33.53 1.21
CA LEU A 260 -0.82 -34.63 2.16
C LEU A 260 0.48 -35.42 1.98
N LEU A 261 1.03 -35.91 3.08
CA LEU A 261 2.09 -36.90 2.97
C LEU A 261 1.53 -38.16 2.33
N TYR A 262 2.28 -38.81 1.46
CA TYR A 262 1.87 -40.01 0.71
C TYR A 262 1.28 -41.10 1.60
N THR A 263 1.82 -41.29 2.82
CA THR A 263 1.36 -42.28 3.81
C THR A 263 0.09 -41.86 4.55
N SER A 264 -0.36 -40.60 4.39
CA SER A 264 -1.58 -40.07 5.03
C SER A 264 -2.70 -39.85 4.00
N ASP A 265 -2.48 -40.20 2.75
CA ASP A 265 -3.50 -40.07 1.69
C ASP A 265 -4.59 -41.11 1.91
N ALA A 266 -5.82 -40.65 2.14
CA ALA A 266 -7.00 -41.49 2.35
C ALA A 266 -7.55 -42.12 1.04
N ALA A 267 -6.81 -42.05 -0.04
CA ALA A 267 -7.17 -42.67 -1.32
C ALA A 267 -6.75 -44.15 -1.45
N ASP A 268 -6.17 -44.73 -0.39
CA ASP A 268 -5.88 -46.17 -0.29
C ASP A 268 -7.03 -46.94 0.37
#